data_8869c4fce4d62ceafabd5066e1b64a51
#
_entry.id   8869c4fce4d62ceafabd5066e1b64a51
#
_cell.length_a   1.000
_cell.length_b   1.000
_cell.length_c   1.000
_cell.angle_alpha   90.00
_cell.angle_beta   90.00
_cell.angle_gamma   90.00
#
_symmetry.space_group_name_H-M   'P 1'
#
loop_
_entity.id
_entity.type
_entity.pdbx_description
1 polymer ?
#
loop_
_entity_poly.entity_id
_entity_poly.type
_entity_poly.pdbx_seq_one_letter_code
_entity_poly.pdbx_strand_id
1 'polypeptide(L)'
;FLGAPLWFPVAFALFMMLLQYAVNPLLIQWLVPAVPVPDNGERYETDHPVGEIVARRCREAGIPLVRLGIVDDGTPNAFTFGRTPRDARMWVTRGLLERLDERELDAVITHEVGHVKNWDFAVMTVAAVIPMTLYLVYLSARANNRAEARAVALGTYLAYLASQFVLLSLSRAREYAADHYSCQCTGDGDALASALVKIAYGMGQAGAEHKEEVAALVAAGKDGKKAARRLEARMRRARSMRAMGIFEPSAAEAMSYAFDQGVDPGRAVAAMRWDSVNPWAPVLEKLSSHPLVVNRIRALEESGLPGAPRRYSVLRGMAGLDQGQIRDARARFGREVVIGVAPYAILAPLVAFGAFTGSALSIGVALAAGGACFVAKQHLRYPAGADPVDDVTSLLERLDASPMGGIPVEIHGRIIGRGFPGYVLSPDLVVQDASGFVPLQYRQPVPFLASLFGLFRANAFIGQDVVAQGWYRRGPGPVVELRLVTTADGRHARCYTSTARHAAAWLLVVAGIVTAVAGLAG
;
A
#
# COMPACT_ATOMS: atom_id res chain seq x y z
N PHE A 1 -21.40 -19.17 18.27
CA PHE A 1 -21.13 -17.99 19.14
C PHE A 1 -22.39 -17.36 19.74
N LEU A 2 -23.56 -17.64 19.17
CA LEU A 2 -24.83 -17.11 19.63
C LEU A 2 -25.21 -17.74 20.98
N GLY A 3 -25.18 -16.94 22.07
CA GLY A 3 -25.49 -17.39 23.44
C GLY A 3 -24.34 -18.04 24.22
N ALA A 4 -23.13 -18.05 23.71
CA ALA A 4 -21.97 -18.54 24.44
C ALA A 4 -21.56 -17.58 25.57
N PRO A 5 -21.06 -18.11 26.71
CA PRO A 5 -20.54 -17.27 27.79
C PRO A 5 -19.36 -16.41 27.32
N LEU A 6 -19.16 -15.23 27.93
CA LEU A 6 -18.10 -14.29 27.54
C LEU A 6 -16.67 -14.87 27.56
N TRP A 7 -16.40 -15.89 28.38
CA TRP A 7 -15.10 -16.57 28.40
C TRP A 7 -14.82 -17.36 27.11
N PHE A 8 -15.87 -17.81 26.41
CA PHE A 8 -15.70 -18.64 25.21
C PHE A 8 -15.03 -17.88 24.04
N PRO A 9 -15.45 -16.65 23.67
CA PRO A 9 -14.72 -15.85 22.67
C PRO A 9 -13.24 -15.65 23.02
N VAL A 10 -12.93 -15.43 24.29
CA VAL A 10 -11.53 -15.25 24.75
C VAL A 10 -10.74 -16.55 24.60
N ALA A 11 -11.29 -17.65 25.11
CA ALA A 11 -10.63 -18.97 24.99
C ALA A 11 -10.44 -19.37 23.53
N PHE A 12 -11.44 -19.12 22.69
CA PHE A 12 -11.34 -19.38 21.25
C PHE A 12 -10.29 -18.49 20.55
N ALA A 13 -10.22 -17.20 20.90
CA ALA A 13 -9.17 -16.32 20.39
C ALA A 13 -7.77 -16.81 20.75
N LEU A 14 -7.56 -17.20 22.01
CA LEU A 14 -6.30 -17.75 22.48
C LEU A 14 -5.95 -19.07 21.76
N PHE A 15 -6.92 -19.95 21.61
CA PHE A 15 -6.73 -21.21 20.87
C PHE A 15 -6.34 -20.96 19.41
N MET A 16 -7.07 -20.09 18.71
CA MET A 16 -6.78 -19.73 17.32
C MET A 16 -5.41 -19.09 17.19
N MET A 17 -5.03 -18.20 18.12
CA MET A 17 -3.70 -17.61 18.15
C MET A 17 -2.60 -18.66 18.31
N LEU A 18 -2.73 -19.57 19.28
CA LEU A 18 -1.76 -20.64 19.50
C LEU A 18 -1.65 -21.57 18.29
N LEU A 19 -2.79 -21.91 17.68
CA LEU A 19 -2.83 -22.69 16.45
C LEU A 19 -2.14 -21.96 15.29
N GLN A 20 -2.45 -20.67 15.10
CA GLN A 20 -1.82 -19.85 14.08
C GLN A 20 -0.31 -19.73 14.32
N TYR A 21 0.13 -19.45 15.54
CA TYR A 21 1.53 -19.38 15.92
C TYR A 21 2.29 -20.70 15.64
N ALA A 22 1.65 -21.83 15.93
CA ALA A 22 2.23 -23.15 15.67
C ALA A 22 2.30 -23.48 14.17
N VAL A 23 1.29 -23.08 13.38
CA VAL A 23 1.11 -23.50 11.98
C VAL A 23 1.73 -22.52 10.99
N ASN A 24 1.76 -21.21 11.29
CA ASN A 24 2.23 -20.17 10.36
C ASN A 24 3.59 -20.46 9.70
N PRO A 25 4.65 -20.86 10.42
CA PRO A 25 5.94 -21.10 9.75
C PRO A 25 5.88 -22.24 8.74
N LEU A 26 5.05 -23.26 8.98
CA LEU A 26 4.84 -24.37 8.06
C LEU A 26 4.03 -23.92 6.84
N LEU A 27 3.01 -23.09 7.08
CA LEU A 27 2.17 -22.54 6.04
C LEU A 27 3.00 -21.62 5.11
N ILE A 28 3.86 -20.77 5.67
CA ILE A 28 4.75 -19.90 4.89
C ILE A 28 5.70 -20.74 4.04
N GLN A 29 6.33 -21.78 4.60
CA GLN A 29 7.19 -22.68 3.83
C GLN A 29 6.46 -23.36 2.67
N TRP A 30 5.22 -23.75 2.90
CA TRP A 30 4.40 -24.40 1.85
C TRP A 30 3.95 -23.39 0.77
N LEU A 31 3.57 -22.19 1.17
CA LEU A 31 3.14 -21.15 0.23
C LEU A 31 4.29 -20.56 -0.57
N VAL A 32 5.47 -20.48 0.03
CA VAL A 32 6.66 -19.83 -0.52
C VAL A 32 7.81 -20.84 -0.52
N PRO A 33 7.91 -21.65 -1.58
CA PRO A 33 9.00 -22.60 -1.69
C PRO A 33 10.32 -21.84 -1.89
N ALA A 34 11.27 -22.06 -0.99
CA ALA A 34 12.65 -21.63 -1.09
C ALA A 34 13.55 -22.84 -1.28
N VAL A 35 14.65 -22.67 -1.97
CA VAL A 35 15.74 -23.66 -1.97
C VAL A 35 16.52 -23.47 -0.68
N PRO A 36 16.49 -24.44 0.25
CA PRO A 36 17.25 -24.32 1.48
C PRO A 36 18.74 -24.33 1.16
N VAL A 37 19.48 -23.46 1.84
CA VAL A 37 20.94 -23.46 1.79
C VAL A 37 21.43 -24.42 2.88
N PRO A 38 22.13 -25.50 2.52
CA PRO A 38 22.69 -26.44 3.51
C PRO A 38 23.65 -25.73 4.46
N ASP A 39 23.68 -26.17 5.70
CA ASP A 39 24.60 -25.67 6.73
C ASP A 39 25.12 -26.81 7.59
N ASN A 40 26.26 -26.56 8.26
CA ASN A 40 26.86 -27.47 9.21
C ASN A 40 26.67 -27.02 10.68
N GLY A 41 25.72 -26.10 10.91
CA GLY A 41 25.44 -25.52 12.23
C GLY A 41 26.24 -24.25 12.56
N GLU A 42 27.34 -23.98 11.84
CA GLU A 42 28.20 -22.80 12.01
C GLU A 42 28.29 -21.96 10.71
N ARG A 43 28.27 -22.61 9.56
CA ARG A 43 28.42 -21.99 8.22
C ARG A 43 27.45 -22.61 7.23
N TYR A 44 27.10 -21.82 6.21
CA TYR A 44 26.34 -22.31 5.07
C TYR A 44 27.25 -22.79 3.95
N GLU A 45 26.80 -23.80 3.25
CA GLU A 45 27.43 -24.32 2.04
C GLU A 45 26.94 -23.52 0.81
N THR A 46 27.49 -22.34 0.61
CA THR A 46 27.16 -21.47 -0.53
C THR A 46 28.35 -20.59 -0.89
N ASP A 47 28.56 -20.40 -2.19
CA ASP A 47 29.59 -19.49 -2.71
C ASP A 47 29.13 -18.01 -2.66
N HIS A 48 27.85 -17.76 -2.41
CA HIS A 48 27.32 -16.40 -2.32
C HIS A 48 27.62 -15.78 -0.94
N PRO A 49 28.07 -14.50 -0.88
CA PRO A 49 28.39 -13.81 0.38
C PRO A 49 27.30 -13.82 1.44
N VAL A 50 26.01 -14.00 1.04
CA VAL A 50 24.86 -13.99 1.94
C VAL A 50 25.02 -15.01 3.08
N GLY A 51 25.55 -16.21 2.81
CA GLY A 51 25.74 -17.23 3.83
C GLY A 51 26.72 -16.80 4.92
N GLU A 52 27.85 -16.21 4.51
CA GLU A 52 28.85 -15.72 5.47
C GLU A 52 28.34 -14.53 6.26
N ILE A 53 27.65 -13.59 5.62
CA ILE A 53 27.01 -12.44 6.27
C ILE A 53 26.02 -12.91 7.34
N VAL A 54 25.07 -13.80 6.99
CA VAL A 54 24.07 -14.31 7.95
C VAL A 54 24.73 -15.01 9.12
N ALA A 55 25.72 -15.89 8.88
CA ALA A 55 26.41 -16.62 9.94
C ALA A 55 27.16 -15.66 10.89
N ARG A 56 27.85 -14.65 10.34
CA ARG A 56 28.54 -13.62 11.11
C ARG A 56 27.55 -12.85 11.98
N ARG A 57 26.45 -12.35 11.39
CA ARG A 57 25.46 -11.53 12.11
C ARG A 57 24.68 -12.31 13.15
N CYS A 58 24.40 -13.59 12.93
CA CYS A 58 23.81 -14.45 13.97
C CYS A 58 24.75 -14.62 15.17
N ARG A 59 26.06 -14.84 14.93
CA ARG A 59 27.07 -14.94 16.03
C ARG A 59 27.17 -13.64 16.82
N GLU A 60 27.26 -12.50 16.15
CA GLU A 60 27.31 -11.17 16.79
C GLU A 60 26.04 -10.86 17.59
N ALA A 61 24.89 -11.29 17.09
CA ALA A 61 23.61 -11.13 17.78
C ALA A 61 23.41 -12.08 18.97
N GLY A 62 24.25 -13.13 19.10
CA GLY A 62 24.11 -14.18 20.12
C GLY A 62 22.87 -15.06 19.89
N ILE A 63 22.41 -15.23 18.67
CA ILE A 63 21.30 -16.11 18.30
C ILE A 63 21.82 -17.35 17.55
N PRO A 64 21.07 -18.47 17.61
CA PRO A 64 21.38 -19.63 16.77
C PRO A 64 21.39 -19.29 15.30
N LEU A 65 22.13 -20.06 14.50
CA LEU A 65 22.12 -19.93 13.06
C LEU A 65 20.69 -20.11 12.53
N VAL A 66 20.16 -19.11 11.80
CA VAL A 66 18.82 -19.16 11.23
C VAL A 66 18.82 -20.08 10.00
N ARG A 67 17.72 -20.74 9.69
CA ARG A 67 17.62 -21.53 8.44
C ARG A 67 17.51 -20.60 7.25
N LEU A 68 18.53 -20.58 6.40
CA LEU A 68 18.58 -19.74 5.21
C LEU A 68 17.94 -20.46 4.02
N GLY A 69 17.13 -19.72 3.25
CA GLY A 69 16.57 -20.19 1.99
C GLY A 69 16.59 -19.13 0.91
N ILE A 70 16.88 -19.54 -0.32
CA ILE A 70 16.86 -18.65 -1.49
C ILE A 70 15.56 -18.90 -2.26
N VAL A 71 14.79 -17.83 -2.45
CA VAL A 71 13.55 -17.85 -3.23
C VAL A 71 13.88 -17.41 -4.65
N ASP A 72 13.48 -18.21 -5.64
CA ASP A 72 13.66 -17.91 -7.05
C ASP A 72 12.58 -16.90 -7.52
N ASP A 73 12.75 -15.65 -7.08
CA ASP A 73 11.92 -14.49 -7.44
C ASP A 73 12.85 -13.30 -7.76
N GLY A 74 12.62 -12.66 -8.91
CA GLY A 74 13.37 -11.47 -9.34
C GLY A 74 12.99 -10.20 -8.57
N THR A 75 11.91 -10.23 -7.77
CA THR A 75 11.53 -9.10 -6.89
C THR A 75 12.46 -9.05 -5.69
N PRO A 76 13.18 -7.94 -5.43
CA PRO A 76 14.09 -7.84 -4.29
C PRO A 76 13.30 -7.86 -2.99
N ASN A 77 13.55 -8.87 -2.16
CA ASN A 77 12.95 -9.00 -0.84
C ASN A 77 13.78 -9.90 0.09
N ALA A 78 13.72 -9.63 1.38
CA ALA A 78 14.13 -10.53 2.44
C ALA A 78 13.07 -10.53 3.53
N PHE A 79 12.92 -11.61 4.26
CA PHE A 79 12.04 -11.66 5.41
C PHE A 79 12.39 -12.83 6.33
N THR A 80 12.13 -12.61 7.62
CA THR A 80 12.31 -13.60 8.66
C THR A 80 10.96 -14.05 9.21
N PHE A 81 10.85 -15.34 9.54
CA PHE A 81 9.67 -15.92 10.17
C PHE A 81 10.06 -17.12 11.03
N GLY A 82 9.23 -17.43 11.99
CA GLY A 82 9.48 -18.51 12.94
C GLY A 82 8.59 -18.39 14.16
N ARG A 83 8.92 -19.16 15.20
CA ARG A 83 8.28 -19.08 16.51
C ARG A 83 9.22 -18.49 17.55
N THR A 84 10.46 -18.93 17.49
CA THR A 84 11.53 -18.51 18.41
C THR A 84 12.81 -18.28 17.60
N PRO A 85 13.84 -17.64 18.14
CA PRO A 85 15.14 -17.53 17.47
C PRO A 85 15.74 -18.88 17.08
N ARG A 86 15.44 -19.97 17.82
CA ARG A 86 15.89 -21.33 17.47
C ARG A 86 15.17 -21.97 16.30
N ASP A 87 13.97 -21.51 15.99
CA ASP A 87 13.13 -21.96 14.86
C ASP A 87 13.06 -20.92 13.74
N ALA A 88 13.90 -19.89 13.81
CA ALA A 88 13.89 -18.79 12.85
C ALA A 88 14.37 -19.25 11.46
N ARG A 89 13.72 -18.73 10.46
CA ARG A 89 14.04 -18.90 9.06
C ARG A 89 14.19 -17.52 8.42
N MET A 90 15.18 -17.39 7.57
CA MET A 90 15.42 -16.19 6.79
C MET A 90 15.37 -16.56 5.30
N TRP A 91 14.45 -15.96 4.58
CA TRP A 91 14.35 -16.17 3.16
C TRP A 91 14.71 -14.91 2.41
N VAL A 92 15.56 -15.10 1.39
CA VAL A 92 16.12 -14.03 0.57
C VAL A 92 15.80 -14.33 -0.88
N THR A 93 15.30 -13.37 -1.61
CA THR A 93 15.00 -13.55 -3.04
C THR A 93 16.25 -13.38 -3.89
N ARG A 94 16.26 -14.04 -5.05
CA ARG A 94 17.32 -13.86 -6.06
C ARG A 94 17.43 -12.38 -6.47
N GLY A 95 16.31 -11.71 -6.68
CA GLY A 95 16.30 -10.31 -7.07
C GLY A 95 16.94 -9.38 -6.04
N LEU A 96 16.92 -9.72 -4.73
CA LEU A 96 17.68 -8.97 -3.72
C LEU A 96 19.20 -9.19 -3.90
N LEU A 97 19.60 -10.45 -4.04
CA LEU A 97 21.01 -10.83 -4.19
C LEU A 97 21.66 -10.24 -5.45
N GLU A 98 20.89 -10.03 -6.52
CA GLU A 98 21.36 -9.46 -7.79
C GLU A 98 21.44 -7.93 -7.77
N ARG A 99 20.64 -7.24 -6.95
CA ARG A 99 20.54 -5.78 -6.97
C ARG A 99 21.31 -5.06 -5.87
N LEU A 100 21.54 -5.72 -4.76
CA LEU A 100 22.28 -5.14 -3.64
C LEU A 100 23.76 -5.49 -3.71
N ASP A 101 24.61 -4.52 -3.43
CA ASP A 101 26.01 -4.79 -3.17
C ASP A 101 26.19 -5.43 -1.77
N GLU A 102 27.40 -5.89 -1.47
CA GLU A 102 27.69 -6.63 -0.22
C GLU A 102 27.43 -5.79 1.04
N ARG A 103 27.69 -4.48 1.01
CA ARG A 103 27.45 -3.57 2.13
C ARG A 103 25.94 -3.38 2.37
N GLU A 104 25.18 -3.20 1.31
CA GLU A 104 23.73 -3.06 1.35
C GLU A 104 23.06 -4.37 1.78
N LEU A 105 23.56 -5.49 1.28
CA LEU A 105 23.10 -6.82 1.67
C LEU A 105 23.37 -7.08 3.16
N ASP A 106 24.56 -6.72 3.64
CA ASP A 106 24.92 -6.84 5.08
C ASP A 106 23.98 -6.00 5.96
N ALA A 107 23.65 -4.77 5.54
CA ALA A 107 22.72 -3.92 6.26
C ALA A 107 21.30 -4.51 6.32
N VAL A 108 20.79 -5.06 5.21
CA VAL A 108 19.48 -5.73 5.15
C VAL A 108 19.43 -6.99 5.98
N ILE A 109 20.44 -7.85 5.86
CA ILE A 109 20.54 -9.08 6.66
C ILE A 109 20.63 -8.77 8.15
N THR A 110 21.36 -7.72 8.52
CA THR A 110 21.46 -7.29 9.91
C THR A 110 20.13 -6.77 10.45
N HIS A 111 19.36 -6.05 9.63
CA HIS A 111 18.00 -5.64 9.95
C HIS A 111 17.10 -6.86 10.22
N GLU A 112 17.12 -7.87 9.35
CA GLU A 112 16.37 -9.12 9.52
C GLU A 112 16.80 -9.92 10.77
N VAL A 113 18.10 -9.98 11.05
CA VAL A 113 18.62 -10.56 12.29
C VAL A 113 18.12 -9.80 13.52
N GLY A 114 17.95 -8.47 13.41
CA GLY A 114 17.35 -7.65 14.45
C GLY A 114 15.94 -8.10 14.83
N HIS A 115 15.09 -8.42 13.86
CA HIS A 115 13.75 -8.97 14.11
C HIS A 115 13.78 -10.32 14.84
N VAL A 116 14.70 -11.20 14.45
CA VAL A 116 14.88 -12.50 15.14
C VAL A 116 15.34 -12.30 16.57
N LYS A 117 16.35 -11.46 16.79
CA LYS A 117 16.91 -11.15 18.12
C LYS A 117 15.86 -10.58 19.07
N ASN A 118 14.98 -9.72 18.56
CA ASN A 118 13.94 -9.04 19.34
C ASN A 118 12.66 -9.89 19.49
N TRP A 119 12.63 -11.13 19.01
CA TRP A 119 11.46 -12.03 19.07
C TRP A 119 10.20 -11.44 18.39
N ASP A 120 10.37 -10.68 17.35
CA ASP A 120 9.32 -9.87 16.78
C ASP A 120 8.09 -10.67 16.32
N PHE A 121 8.28 -11.87 15.80
CA PHE A 121 7.17 -12.76 15.45
C PHE A 121 6.33 -13.20 16.66
N ALA A 122 6.96 -13.42 17.81
CA ALA A 122 6.24 -13.74 19.05
C ALA A 122 5.52 -12.50 19.60
N VAL A 123 6.20 -11.35 19.66
CA VAL A 123 5.64 -10.07 20.12
C VAL A 123 4.39 -9.71 19.32
N MET A 124 4.45 -9.79 17.97
CA MET A 124 3.32 -9.48 17.11
C MET A 124 2.17 -10.47 17.26
N THR A 125 2.49 -11.75 17.45
CA THR A 125 1.47 -12.77 17.69
C THR A 125 0.70 -12.49 18.97
N VAL A 126 1.40 -12.18 20.07
CA VAL A 126 0.78 -11.85 21.36
C VAL A 126 -0.03 -10.55 21.24
N ALA A 127 0.51 -9.53 20.59
CA ALA A 127 -0.19 -8.25 20.39
C ALA A 127 -1.49 -8.41 19.60
N ALA A 128 -1.55 -9.33 18.62
CA ALA A 128 -2.73 -9.59 17.81
C ALA A 128 -3.89 -10.25 18.57
N VAL A 129 -3.67 -10.80 19.78
CA VAL A 129 -4.74 -11.37 20.63
C VAL A 129 -5.78 -10.31 20.98
N ILE A 130 -5.32 -9.09 21.30
CA ILE A 130 -6.22 -8.02 21.78
C ILE A 130 -7.28 -7.66 20.74
N PRO A 131 -6.92 -7.26 19.49
CA PRO A 131 -7.92 -6.96 18.48
C PRO A 131 -8.78 -8.18 18.11
N MET A 132 -8.20 -9.38 18.07
CA MET A 132 -8.97 -10.60 17.79
C MET A 132 -10.04 -10.86 18.85
N THR A 133 -9.68 -10.75 20.12
CA THR A 133 -10.60 -10.94 21.23
C THR A 133 -11.72 -9.90 21.19
N LEU A 134 -11.38 -8.62 21.02
CA LEU A 134 -12.37 -7.53 20.94
C LEU A 134 -13.34 -7.74 19.77
N TYR A 135 -12.88 -8.20 18.63
CA TYR A 135 -13.72 -8.51 17.48
C TYR A 135 -14.66 -9.69 17.74
N LEU A 136 -14.19 -10.75 18.40
CA LEU A 136 -15.05 -11.90 18.76
C LEU A 136 -16.10 -11.52 19.81
N VAL A 137 -15.75 -10.69 20.78
CA VAL A 137 -16.73 -10.13 21.75
C VAL A 137 -17.76 -9.26 21.03
N TYR A 138 -17.33 -8.42 20.09
CA TYR A 138 -18.24 -7.65 19.23
C TYR A 138 -19.22 -8.57 18.48
N LEU A 139 -18.74 -9.62 17.81
CA LEU A 139 -19.61 -10.56 17.09
C LEU A 139 -20.61 -11.26 18.01
N SER A 140 -20.17 -11.66 19.20
CA SER A 140 -21.03 -12.29 20.21
C SER A 140 -22.11 -11.33 20.74
N ALA A 141 -21.73 -10.09 21.06
CA ALA A 141 -22.66 -9.07 21.55
C ALA A 141 -23.65 -8.61 20.48
N ARG A 142 -23.20 -8.45 19.23
CA ARG A 142 -24.04 -8.05 18.08
C ARG A 142 -25.15 -9.05 17.80
N ALA A 143 -24.97 -10.32 18.11
CA ALA A 143 -25.95 -11.37 17.89
C ALA A 143 -27.15 -11.30 18.88
N ASN A 144 -27.06 -10.48 19.92
CA ASN A 144 -28.09 -10.30 20.92
C ASN A 144 -28.87 -9.00 20.67
N ASN A 145 -30.22 -9.11 20.64
CA ASN A 145 -31.10 -7.97 20.33
C ASN A 145 -31.37 -7.03 21.52
N ARG A 146 -30.81 -7.29 22.71
CA ARG A 146 -30.98 -6.44 23.91
C ARG A 146 -30.22 -5.11 23.74
N ALA A 147 -30.75 -4.04 24.31
CA ALA A 147 -30.14 -2.71 24.20
C ALA A 147 -28.75 -2.66 24.82
N GLU A 148 -28.55 -3.31 25.97
CA GLU A 148 -27.25 -3.38 26.64
C GLU A 148 -26.21 -4.13 25.75
N ALA A 149 -26.62 -5.21 25.08
CA ALA A 149 -25.75 -5.96 24.20
C ALA A 149 -25.34 -5.13 22.96
N ARG A 150 -26.21 -4.29 22.45
CA ARG A 150 -25.88 -3.35 21.35
C ARG A 150 -24.87 -2.28 21.80
N ALA A 151 -25.00 -1.76 23.03
CA ALA A 151 -24.02 -0.82 23.57
C ALA A 151 -22.65 -1.49 23.75
N VAL A 152 -22.59 -2.73 24.26
CA VAL A 152 -21.35 -3.53 24.36
C VAL A 152 -20.77 -3.79 22.98
N ALA A 153 -21.59 -4.15 21.99
CA ALA A 153 -21.13 -4.37 20.62
C ALA A 153 -20.49 -3.10 20.03
N LEU A 154 -21.11 -1.94 20.20
CA LEU A 154 -20.54 -0.67 19.72
C LEU A 154 -19.21 -0.36 20.44
N GLY A 155 -19.18 -0.45 21.77
CA GLY A 155 -17.98 -0.18 22.57
C GLY A 155 -16.81 -1.10 22.20
N THR A 156 -17.06 -2.41 22.08
CA THR A 156 -16.03 -3.38 21.71
C THR A 156 -15.57 -3.22 20.25
N TYR A 157 -16.45 -2.80 19.33
CA TYR A 157 -16.07 -2.48 17.95
C TYR A 157 -15.16 -1.25 17.88
N LEU A 158 -15.48 -0.19 18.63
CA LEU A 158 -14.63 1.00 18.71
C LEU A 158 -13.27 0.66 19.35
N ALA A 159 -13.26 -0.15 20.40
CA ALA A 159 -12.03 -0.63 21.03
C ALA A 159 -11.21 -1.50 20.07
N TYR A 160 -11.86 -2.37 19.27
CA TYR A 160 -11.22 -3.13 18.21
C TYR A 160 -10.54 -2.22 17.19
N LEU A 161 -11.24 -1.20 16.68
CA LEU A 161 -10.64 -0.24 15.74
C LEU A 161 -9.43 0.48 16.36
N ALA A 162 -9.54 0.94 17.60
CA ALA A 162 -8.42 1.56 18.31
C ALA A 162 -7.22 0.60 18.46
N SER A 163 -7.48 -0.66 18.80
CA SER A 163 -6.44 -1.68 18.96
C SER A 163 -5.70 -1.99 17.65
N GLN A 164 -6.35 -1.86 16.48
CA GLN A 164 -5.68 -1.98 15.18
C GLN A 164 -4.61 -0.89 15.00
N PHE A 165 -4.91 0.36 15.37
CA PHE A 165 -3.92 1.44 15.28
C PHE A 165 -2.73 1.23 16.23
N VAL A 166 -2.99 0.67 17.43
CA VAL A 166 -1.92 0.30 18.36
C VAL A 166 -1.03 -0.80 17.77
N LEU A 167 -1.64 -1.83 17.19
CA LEU A 167 -0.92 -2.94 16.54
C LEU A 167 -0.05 -2.45 15.36
N LEU A 168 -0.60 -1.59 14.50
CA LEU A 168 0.15 -0.98 13.41
C LEU A 168 1.29 -0.07 13.93
N SER A 169 1.07 0.65 15.03
CA SER A 169 2.12 1.47 15.65
C SER A 169 3.24 0.63 16.24
N LEU A 170 2.91 -0.50 16.87
CA LEU A 170 3.89 -1.46 17.35
C LEU A 170 4.71 -2.05 16.19
N SER A 171 4.03 -2.41 15.09
CA SER A 171 4.71 -2.91 13.88
C SER A 171 5.75 -1.91 13.38
N ARG A 172 5.39 -0.62 13.23
CA ARG A 172 6.33 0.42 12.81
C ARG A 172 7.47 0.66 13.80
N ALA A 173 7.19 0.63 15.10
CA ALA A 173 8.23 0.78 16.12
C ALA A 173 9.30 -0.31 16.03
N ARG A 174 8.90 -1.53 15.68
CA ARG A 174 9.81 -2.66 15.47
C ARG A 174 10.70 -2.47 14.24
N GLU A 175 10.16 -1.92 13.16
CA GLU A 175 10.95 -1.56 11.98
C GLU A 175 12.05 -0.55 12.33
N TYR A 176 11.72 0.52 13.06
CA TYR A 176 12.73 1.49 13.52
C TYR A 176 13.76 0.87 14.45
N ALA A 177 13.35 -0.07 15.32
CA ALA A 177 14.28 -0.78 16.19
C ALA A 177 15.24 -1.69 15.40
N ALA A 178 14.75 -2.36 14.36
CA ALA A 178 15.58 -3.20 13.47
C ALA A 178 16.52 -2.34 12.60
N ASP A 179 16.06 -1.16 12.11
CA ASP A 179 16.91 -0.20 11.41
C ASP A 179 18.05 0.31 12.29
N HIS A 180 17.71 0.70 13.52
CA HIS A 180 18.69 1.16 14.51
C HIS A 180 19.71 0.07 14.84
N TYR A 181 19.24 -1.17 15.04
CA TYR A 181 20.12 -2.32 15.27
C TYR A 181 21.04 -2.57 14.07
N SER A 182 20.52 -2.53 12.85
CA SER A 182 21.33 -2.66 11.65
C SER A 182 22.43 -1.61 11.58
N CYS A 183 22.07 -0.34 11.79
CA CYS A 183 23.02 0.76 11.74
C CYS A 183 24.08 0.68 12.85
N GLN A 184 23.70 0.26 14.07
CA GLN A 184 24.66 0.06 15.18
C GLN A 184 25.67 -1.05 14.89
N CYS A 185 25.21 -2.17 14.31
CA CYS A 185 26.06 -3.33 14.07
C CYS A 185 26.95 -3.19 12.82
N THR A 186 26.45 -2.50 11.78
CA THR A 186 27.21 -2.31 10.54
C THR A 186 28.08 -1.06 10.56
N GLY A 187 27.69 -0.06 11.36
CA GLY A 187 28.28 1.28 11.31
C GLY A 187 27.99 2.03 10.01
N ASP A 188 27.03 1.58 9.22
CA ASP A 188 26.75 2.05 7.85
C ASP A 188 25.25 2.27 7.57
N GLY A 189 24.71 3.35 8.10
CA GLY A 189 23.33 3.75 7.83
C GLY A 189 23.08 4.18 6.38
N ASP A 190 24.14 4.59 5.64
CA ASP A 190 24.02 4.91 4.22
C ASP A 190 23.77 3.67 3.37
N ALA A 191 24.38 2.54 3.70
CA ALA A 191 24.13 1.25 3.06
C ALA A 191 22.67 0.81 3.27
N LEU A 192 22.14 0.91 4.50
CA LEU A 192 20.75 0.59 4.76
C LEU A 192 19.79 1.51 4.00
N ALA A 193 20.01 2.82 4.01
CA ALA A 193 19.19 3.78 3.27
C ALA A 193 19.22 3.51 1.76
N SER A 194 20.41 3.21 1.21
CA SER A 194 20.56 2.83 -0.20
C SER A 194 19.80 1.55 -0.53
N ALA A 195 19.92 0.53 0.32
CA ALA A 195 19.19 -0.73 0.17
C ALA A 195 17.67 -0.50 0.18
N LEU A 196 17.17 0.29 1.13
CA LEU A 196 15.76 0.65 1.23
C LEU A 196 15.24 1.27 -0.07
N VAL A 197 15.97 2.23 -0.64
CA VAL A 197 15.59 2.86 -1.92
C VAL A 197 15.66 1.88 -3.08
N LYS A 198 16.72 1.08 -3.18
CA LYS A 198 16.88 0.09 -4.25
C LYS A 198 15.83 -1.02 -4.20
N ILE A 199 15.45 -1.48 -3.01
CA ILE A 199 14.39 -2.50 -2.85
C ILE A 199 13.04 -1.89 -3.26
N ALA A 200 12.71 -0.69 -2.77
CA ALA A 200 11.48 0.00 -3.13
C ALA A 200 11.36 0.18 -4.65
N TYR A 201 12.43 0.64 -5.30
CA TYR A 201 12.52 0.78 -6.76
C TYR A 201 12.48 -0.56 -7.49
N GLY A 202 13.30 -1.51 -7.07
CA GLY A 202 13.47 -2.81 -7.75
C GLY A 202 12.21 -3.69 -7.72
N MET A 203 11.33 -3.50 -6.75
CA MET A 203 10.03 -4.20 -6.72
C MET A 203 9.14 -3.85 -7.92
N GLY A 204 9.21 -2.63 -8.42
CA GLY A 204 8.44 -2.24 -9.58
C GLY A 204 9.08 -2.66 -10.89
N GLN A 205 10.40 -2.54 -11.00
CA GLN A 205 11.15 -2.96 -12.19
C GLN A 205 10.97 -4.46 -12.43
N ALA A 206 11.13 -5.30 -11.40
CA ALA A 206 10.84 -6.73 -11.50
C ALA A 206 9.39 -7.02 -11.93
N GLY A 207 8.46 -6.17 -11.54
CA GLY A 207 7.07 -6.24 -12.00
C GLY A 207 6.90 -5.93 -13.49
N ALA A 208 7.68 -5.00 -14.05
CA ALA A 208 7.64 -4.64 -15.47
C ALA A 208 8.29 -5.72 -16.34
N GLU A 209 9.51 -6.14 -16.03
CA GLU A 209 10.25 -7.22 -16.71
C GLU A 209 9.41 -8.49 -16.84
N HIS A 210 8.70 -8.82 -15.79
CA HIS A 210 7.85 -10.01 -15.75
C HIS A 210 6.60 -9.91 -16.62
N LYS A 211 6.04 -8.71 -16.78
CA LYS A 211 4.91 -8.50 -17.72
C LYS A 211 5.35 -8.72 -19.16
N GLU A 212 6.55 -8.29 -19.52
CA GLU A 212 7.12 -8.51 -20.84
C GLU A 212 7.34 -10.01 -21.09
N GLU A 213 7.86 -10.75 -20.10
CA GLU A 213 8.02 -12.19 -20.18
C GLU A 213 6.68 -12.93 -20.36
N VAL A 214 5.67 -12.58 -19.57
CA VAL A 214 4.31 -13.14 -19.72
C VAL A 214 3.72 -12.79 -21.08
N ALA A 215 3.89 -11.56 -21.55
CA ALA A 215 3.38 -11.14 -22.85
C ALA A 215 4.08 -11.90 -24.00
N ALA A 216 5.40 -12.08 -23.93
CA ALA A 216 6.17 -12.86 -24.87
C ALA A 216 5.75 -14.33 -24.90
N LEU A 217 5.54 -14.94 -23.73
CA LEU A 217 5.04 -16.31 -23.62
C LEU A 217 3.62 -16.45 -24.19
N VAL A 218 2.74 -15.51 -23.94
CA VAL A 218 1.36 -15.52 -24.49
C VAL A 218 1.39 -15.42 -26.02
N ALA A 219 2.30 -14.62 -26.57
CA ALA A 219 2.50 -14.47 -28.01
C ALA A 219 3.04 -15.76 -28.69
N ALA A 220 3.74 -16.61 -27.94
CA ALA A 220 4.31 -17.88 -28.43
C ALA A 220 3.28 -19.02 -28.64
N GLY A 221 1.97 -18.76 -28.49
CA GLY A 221 0.90 -19.70 -28.83
C GLY A 221 0.38 -20.55 -27.66
N LYS A 222 -0.16 -21.75 -27.97
CA LYS A 222 -0.88 -22.58 -26.96
C LYS A 222 0.01 -23.06 -25.80
N ASP A 223 1.23 -23.48 -26.09
CA ASP A 223 2.19 -23.93 -25.07
C ASP A 223 2.72 -22.76 -24.25
N GLY A 224 2.94 -21.61 -24.88
CA GLY A 224 3.28 -20.36 -24.23
C GLY A 224 2.18 -19.88 -23.27
N LYS A 225 0.92 -20.02 -23.62
CA LYS A 225 -0.22 -19.70 -22.71
C LYS A 225 -0.22 -20.57 -21.44
N LYS A 226 0.17 -21.84 -21.56
CA LYS A 226 0.30 -22.74 -20.40
C LYS A 226 1.48 -22.36 -19.52
N ALA A 227 2.61 -21.97 -20.12
CA ALA A 227 3.78 -21.44 -19.41
C ALA A 227 3.44 -20.11 -18.72
N ALA A 228 2.80 -19.17 -19.40
CA ALA A 228 2.33 -17.91 -18.86
C ALA A 228 1.42 -18.10 -17.63
N ARG A 229 0.45 -19.03 -17.69
CA ARG A 229 -0.41 -19.36 -16.54
C ARG A 229 0.35 -19.92 -15.34
N ARG A 230 1.39 -20.74 -15.58
CA ARG A 230 2.26 -21.27 -14.51
C ARG A 230 3.07 -20.13 -13.87
N LEU A 231 3.61 -19.25 -14.69
CA LEU A 231 4.36 -18.09 -14.28
C LEU A 231 3.49 -17.14 -13.43
N GLU A 232 2.26 -16.85 -13.88
CA GLU A 232 1.29 -16.05 -13.13
C GLU A 232 0.85 -16.68 -11.81
N ALA A 233 0.68 -18.02 -11.78
CA ALA A 233 0.37 -18.74 -10.54
C ALA A 233 1.53 -18.65 -9.53
N ARG A 234 2.78 -18.70 -10.03
CA ARG A 234 4.00 -18.51 -9.24
C ARG A 234 4.04 -17.09 -8.67
N MET A 235 3.68 -16.08 -9.46
CA MET A 235 3.64 -14.69 -9.02
C MET A 235 2.53 -14.37 -8.02
N ARG A 236 1.36 -15.00 -8.14
CA ARG A 236 0.32 -14.86 -7.11
C ARG A 236 0.80 -15.33 -5.75
N ARG A 237 1.62 -16.39 -5.71
CA ARG A 237 2.29 -16.84 -4.48
C ARG A 237 3.34 -15.83 -4.01
N ALA A 238 4.15 -15.31 -4.92
CA ALA A 238 5.15 -14.29 -4.62
C ALA A 238 4.56 -12.99 -4.04
N ARG A 239 3.32 -12.62 -4.42
CA ARG A 239 2.61 -11.48 -3.82
C ARG A 239 2.28 -11.64 -2.35
N SER A 240 1.94 -12.85 -1.92
CA SER A 240 1.74 -13.13 -0.49
C SER A 240 3.01 -12.87 0.32
N MET A 241 4.19 -13.00 -0.32
CA MET A 241 5.49 -12.73 0.30
C MET A 241 5.77 -11.24 0.45
N ARG A 242 5.32 -10.40 -0.49
CA ARG A 242 5.57 -8.95 -0.44
C ARG A 242 4.99 -8.32 0.82
N ALA A 243 3.87 -8.85 1.30
CA ALA A 243 3.27 -8.41 2.56
C ALA A 243 4.05 -8.83 3.82
N MET A 244 5.04 -9.72 3.68
CA MET A 244 5.89 -10.20 4.79
C MET A 244 7.30 -9.61 4.75
N GLY A 245 7.62 -8.79 3.74
CA GLY A 245 8.96 -8.23 3.56
C GLY A 245 9.15 -6.88 4.23
N ILE A 246 10.32 -6.30 4.00
CA ILE A 246 10.82 -5.04 4.59
C ILE A 246 9.95 -3.82 4.25
N PHE A 247 9.02 -3.93 3.28
CA PHE A 247 8.24 -2.81 2.75
C PHE A 247 6.75 -3.06 2.62
N GLU A 248 5.97 -2.00 2.78
CA GLU A 248 4.60 -1.92 2.28
C GLU A 248 4.61 -1.99 0.74
N PRO A 249 4.03 -3.04 0.13
CA PRO A 249 4.12 -3.25 -1.33
C PRO A 249 3.57 -2.08 -2.15
N SER A 250 2.54 -1.40 -1.65
CA SER A 250 1.89 -0.28 -2.33
C SER A 250 2.78 0.97 -2.41
N ALA A 251 3.55 1.26 -1.35
CA ALA A 251 4.49 2.38 -1.33
C ALA A 251 5.71 2.11 -2.23
N ALA A 252 6.19 0.87 -2.25
CA ALA A 252 7.28 0.45 -3.11
C ALA A 252 6.90 0.46 -4.60
N GLU A 253 5.70 -0.03 -4.94
CA GLU A 253 5.17 0.07 -6.31
C GLU A 253 5.10 1.52 -6.79
N ALA A 254 4.73 2.45 -5.91
CA ALA A 254 4.64 3.85 -6.23
C ALA A 254 5.97 4.49 -6.61
N MET A 255 7.03 4.17 -5.87
CA MET A 255 8.37 4.71 -6.17
C MET A 255 8.97 4.11 -7.43
N SER A 256 8.63 2.86 -7.75
CA SER A 256 9.16 2.16 -8.92
C SER A 256 8.63 2.68 -10.24
N TYR A 257 7.45 3.27 -10.24
CA TYR A 257 6.90 3.90 -11.44
C TYR A 257 7.65 5.18 -11.87
N ALA A 258 8.53 5.69 -11.02
CA ALA A 258 9.28 6.91 -11.27
C ALA A 258 10.57 6.74 -12.07
N PHE A 259 11.10 5.52 -12.23
CA PHE A 259 12.49 5.34 -12.67
C PHE A 259 12.65 4.19 -13.66
N ASP A 260 12.75 4.48 -14.95
CA ASP A 260 12.91 3.46 -16.00
C ASP A 260 14.37 3.03 -16.23
N GLN A 261 15.36 3.88 -15.96
CA GLN A 261 16.78 3.64 -16.34
C GLN A 261 17.79 3.62 -15.18
N GLY A 262 17.36 3.26 -13.97
CA GLY A 262 18.21 3.25 -12.79
C GLY A 262 17.86 4.31 -11.77
N VAL A 263 18.35 4.12 -10.51
CA VAL A 263 18.03 5.05 -9.42
C VAL A 263 18.96 6.25 -9.45
N ASP A 264 18.51 7.35 -10.05
CA ASP A 264 19.14 8.64 -9.80
C ASP A 264 18.82 9.13 -8.39
N PRO A 265 19.85 9.34 -7.53
CA PRO A 265 19.64 9.78 -6.15
C PRO A 265 18.85 11.09 -6.04
N GLY A 266 19.05 12.04 -6.94
CA GLY A 266 18.35 13.31 -6.96
C GLY A 266 16.85 13.13 -7.19
N ARG A 267 16.48 12.34 -8.19
CA ARG A 267 15.08 12.02 -8.49
C ARG A 267 14.41 11.21 -7.38
N ALA A 268 15.12 10.25 -6.79
CA ALA A 268 14.60 9.48 -5.66
C ALA A 268 14.27 10.38 -4.48
N VAL A 269 15.17 11.30 -4.12
CA VAL A 269 14.95 12.28 -3.05
C VAL A 269 13.82 13.25 -3.42
N ALA A 270 13.72 13.70 -4.67
CA ALA A 270 12.63 14.56 -5.13
C ALA A 270 11.27 13.87 -4.99
N ALA A 271 11.17 12.58 -5.38
CA ALA A 271 9.96 11.79 -5.20
C ALA A 271 9.57 11.61 -3.72
N MET A 272 10.56 11.58 -2.80
CA MET A 272 10.32 11.47 -1.35
C MET A 272 9.88 12.80 -0.70
N ARG A 273 10.01 13.94 -1.38
CA ARG A 273 9.61 15.26 -0.82
C ARG A 273 8.16 15.28 -0.41
N TRP A 274 7.27 14.72 -1.21
CA TRP A 274 5.85 14.64 -0.88
C TRP A 274 5.63 13.87 0.44
N ASP A 275 6.25 12.71 0.59
CA ASP A 275 6.14 11.88 1.80
C ASP A 275 6.72 12.58 3.04
N SER A 276 7.65 13.53 2.82
CA SER A 276 8.28 14.31 3.91
C SER A 276 7.42 15.44 4.43
N VAL A 277 6.63 16.11 3.58
CA VAL A 277 5.99 17.39 3.93
C VAL A 277 4.47 17.41 3.79
N ASN A 278 3.89 16.52 2.99
CA ASN A 278 2.45 16.52 2.79
C ASN A 278 1.73 15.91 4.02
N PRO A 279 0.70 16.58 4.58
CA PRO A 279 0.00 16.10 5.77
C PRO A 279 -0.76 14.78 5.58
N TRP A 280 -1.02 14.35 4.34
CA TRP A 280 -1.60 13.04 4.06
C TRP A 280 -0.61 11.90 4.31
N ALA A 281 0.70 12.13 4.14
CA ALA A 281 1.71 11.09 4.31
C ALA A 281 1.67 10.44 5.72
N PRO A 282 1.70 11.19 6.85
CA PRO A 282 1.56 10.59 8.17
C PRO A 282 0.19 9.96 8.43
N VAL A 283 -0.88 10.39 7.75
CA VAL A 283 -2.20 9.74 7.85
C VAL A 283 -2.15 8.36 7.17
N LEU A 284 -1.57 8.27 5.98
CA LEU A 284 -1.39 7.01 5.26
C LEU A 284 -0.45 6.05 6.01
N GLU A 285 0.64 6.56 6.57
CA GLU A 285 1.57 5.77 7.37
C GLU A 285 0.92 5.15 8.60
N LYS A 286 0.01 5.88 9.28
CA LYS A 286 -0.73 5.31 10.42
C LYS A 286 -1.62 4.13 10.05
N LEU A 287 -1.99 3.99 8.79
CA LEU A 287 -2.78 2.88 8.25
C LEU A 287 -1.89 1.75 7.68
N SER A 288 -0.57 1.92 7.69
CA SER A 288 0.42 0.96 7.19
C SER A 288 1.08 0.18 8.32
N SER A 289 1.48 -1.06 8.05
CA SER A 289 2.28 -1.91 8.93
C SER A 289 3.76 -1.52 8.96
N HIS A 290 4.26 -0.84 7.90
CA HIS A 290 5.64 -0.36 7.81
C HIS A 290 5.68 1.16 7.76
N PRO A 291 6.75 1.79 8.31
CA PRO A 291 6.97 3.22 8.14
C PRO A 291 7.26 3.56 6.67
N LEU A 292 6.97 4.79 6.29
CA LEU A 292 7.41 5.30 4.99
C LEU A 292 8.94 5.28 4.90
N VAL A 293 9.47 4.94 3.71
CA VAL A 293 10.93 4.90 3.45
C VAL A 293 11.61 6.20 3.87
N VAL A 294 10.99 7.32 3.53
CA VAL A 294 11.49 8.65 3.89
C VAL A 294 11.64 8.84 5.39
N ASN A 295 10.72 8.32 6.20
CA ASN A 295 10.77 8.44 7.65
C ASN A 295 11.81 7.51 8.27
N ARG A 296 12.03 6.33 7.67
CA ARG A 296 13.12 5.41 8.07
C ARG A 296 14.48 6.07 7.80
N ILE A 297 14.70 6.62 6.60
CA ILE A 297 15.93 7.33 6.25
C ILE A 297 16.15 8.54 7.16
N ARG A 298 15.12 9.33 7.41
CA ARG A 298 15.21 10.48 8.33
C ARG A 298 15.58 10.05 9.75
N ALA A 299 14.97 8.99 10.27
CA ALA A 299 15.30 8.48 11.60
C ALA A 299 16.77 8.01 11.70
N LEU A 300 17.33 7.43 10.63
CA LEU A 300 18.74 7.09 10.54
C LEU A 300 19.63 8.35 10.51
N GLU A 301 19.23 9.41 9.77
CA GLU A 301 19.96 10.69 9.73
C GLU A 301 19.99 11.38 11.11
N GLU A 302 18.86 11.35 11.82
CA GLU A 302 18.68 12.00 13.13
C GLU A 302 19.25 11.18 14.30
N SER A 303 19.52 9.89 14.11
CA SER A 303 19.96 8.98 15.16
C SER A 303 21.34 9.28 15.74
N GLY A 304 22.17 10.07 15.03
CA GLY A 304 23.55 10.35 15.40
C GLY A 304 24.48 9.13 15.30
N LEU A 305 24.02 8.01 14.73
CA LEU A 305 24.80 6.80 14.55
C LEU A 305 25.87 6.99 13.44
N PRO A 306 26.96 6.20 13.49
CA PRO A 306 27.97 6.22 12.43
C PRO A 306 27.37 5.89 11.06
N GLY A 307 27.93 6.46 9.98
CA GLY A 307 27.52 6.17 8.61
C GLY A 307 26.15 6.72 8.24
N ALA A 308 25.74 7.88 8.79
CA ALA A 308 24.46 8.52 8.44
C ALA A 308 24.24 8.62 6.93
N PRO A 309 23.00 8.48 6.44
CA PRO A 309 22.65 8.52 5.03
C PRO A 309 23.17 9.79 4.33
N ARG A 310 23.97 9.62 3.27
CA ARG A 310 24.55 10.72 2.49
C ARG A 310 24.01 10.76 1.07
N ARG A 311 23.90 9.60 0.44
CA ARG A 311 23.48 9.47 -0.96
C ARG A 311 22.00 9.82 -1.12
N TYR A 312 21.16 9.37 -0.21
CA TYR A 312 19.70 9.57 -0.21
C TYR A 312 19.26 10.46 0.97
N SER A 313 20.02 11.48 1.30
CA SER A 313 19.70 12.36 2.44
C SER A 313 18.38 13.09 2.23
N VAL A 314 17.42 12.79 3.10
CA VAL A 314 16.09 13.42 3.15
C VAL A 314 16.21 14.85 3.67
N LEU A 315 17.00 15.07 4.73
CA LEU A 315 17.21 16.40 5.32
C LEU A 315 17.81 17.37 4.30
N ARG A 316 18.78 16.93 3.49
CA ARG A 316 19.34 17.72 2.41
C ARG A 316 18.32 17.95 1.28
N GLY A 317 17.53 16.95 0.94
CA GLY A 317 16.48 17.06 -0.07
C GLY A 317 15.35 18.01 0.31
N MET A 318 15.14 18.23 1.61
CA MET A 318 14.18 19.22 2.13
C MET A 318 14.77 20.63 2.18
N ALA A 319 16.09 20.78 2.18
CA ALA A 319 16.73 22.08 2.12
C ALA A 319 16.40 22.75 0.78
N GLY A 320 15.80 23.93 0.83
CA GLY A 320 15.39 24.67 -0.37
C GLY A 320 13.95 24.43 -0.84
N LEU A 321 13.13 23.66 -0.10
CA LEU A 321 11.70 23.62 -0.36
C LEU A 321 11.04 24.98 -0.10
N ASP A 322 10.18 25.39 -1.04
CA ASP A 322 9.41 26.61 -0.89
C ASP A 322 8.38 26.48 0.24
N GLN A 323 8.49 27.36 1.24
CA GLN A 323 7.56 27.41 2.36
C GLN A 323 6.11 27.74 1.91
N GLY A 324 5.96 28.42 0.77
CA GLY A 324 4.66 28.65 0.13
C GLY A 324 4.00 27.33 -0.27
N GLN A 325 4.70 26.48 -0.97
CA GLN A 325 4.20 25.16 -1.39
C GLN A 325 3.80 24.26 -0.20
N ILE A 326 4.58 24.28 0.88
CA ILE A 326 4.25 23.53 2.11
C ILE A 326 2.98 24.07 2.75
N ARG A 327 2.82 25.40 2.83
CA ARG A 327 1.63 26.04 3.37
C ARG A 327 0.39 25.71 2.53
N ASP A 328 0.51 25.73 1.21
CA ASP A 328 -0.57 25.43 0.28
C ASP A 328 -0.99 23.95 0.38
N ALA A 329 -0.05 23.03 0.51
CA ALA A 329 -0.33 21.61 0.76
C ALA A 329 -1.10 21.40 2.08
N ARG A 330 -0.72 22.11 3.16
CA ARG A 330 -1.43 22.06 4.45
C ARG A 330 -2.84 22.68 4.38
N ALA A 331 -3.00 23.80 3.70
CA ALA A 331 -4.29 24.45 3.50
C ALA A 331 -5.23 23.55 2.67
N ARG A 332 -4.68 22.93 1.63
CA ARG A 332 -5.42 21.94 0.81
C ARG A 332 -5.86 20.74 1.64
N PHE A 333 -4.96 20.16 2.44
CA PHE A 333 -5.30 19.06 3.36
C PHE A 333 -6.46 19.42 4.29
N GLY A 334 -6.39 20.57 4.98
CA GLY A 334 -7.47 21.01 5.86
C GLY A 334 -8.81 21.12 5.15
N ARG A 335 -8.83 21.72 3.97
CA ARG A 335 -10.01 21.84 3.10
C ARG A 335 -10.55 20.47 2.68
N GLU A 336 -9.68 19.54 2.30
CA GLU A 336 -10.04 18.18 1.88
C GLU A 336 -10.63 17.36 3.01
N VAL A 337 -10.07 17.47 4.22
CA VAL A 337 -10.63 16.81 5.42
C VAL A 337 -12.02 17.33 5.73
N VAL A 338 -12.21 18.65 5.75
CA VAL A 338 -13.52 19.26 6.00
C VAL A 338 -14.54 18.81 4.95
N ILE A 339 -14.24 18.96 3.66
CA ILE A 339 -15.14 18.56 2.56
C ILE A 339 -15.36 17.03 2.56
N GLY A 340 -14.36 16.26 2.96
CA GLY A 340 -14.44 14.80 3.04
C GLY A 340 -15.39 14.30 4.13
N VAL A 341 -15.38 14.95 5.28
CA VAL A 341 -16.15 14.58 6.48
C VAL A 341 -17.56 15.22 6.51
N ALA A 342 -17.68 16.46 6.00
CA ALA A 342 -18.92 17.24 6.06
C ALA A 342 -20.19 16.50 5.61
N PRO A 343 -20.21 15.74 4.49
CA PRO A 343 -21.42 15.03 4.08
C PRO A 343 -21.94 14.08 5.16
N TYR A 344 -21.04 13.37 5.82
CA TYR A 344 -21.40 12.37 6.84
C TYR A 344 -21.74 13.02 8.18
N ALA A 345 -21.02 14.07 8.56
CA ALA A 345 -21.24 14.82 9.78
C ALA A 345 -22.58 15.57 9.79
N ILE A 346 -23.08 15.96 8.61
CA ILE A 346 -24.37 16.64 8.44
C ILE A 346 -25.49 15.61 8.26
N LEU A 347 -25.30 14.65 7.35
CA LEU A 347 -26.36 13.71 6.97
C LEU A 347 -26.77 12.80 8.13
N ALA A 348 -25.81 12.15 8.81
CA ALA A 348 -26.13 11.13 9.79
C ALA A 348 -26.91 11.67 11.02
N PRO A 349 -26.49 12.77 11.69
CA PRO A 349 -27.23 13.30 12.84
C PRO A 349 -28.61 13.85 12.47
N LEU A 350 -28.70 14.55 11.32
CA LEU A 350 -29.98 15.16 10.91
C LEU A 350 -30.98 14.10 10.44
N VAL A 351 -30.54 13.05 9.75
CA VAL A 351 -31.41 11.91 9.39
C VAL A 351 -31.87 11.18 10.66
N ALA A 352 -30.97 10.95 11.61
CA ALA A 352 -31.32 10.32 12.89
C ALA A 352 -32.35 11.15 13.68
N PHE A 353 -32.15 12.46 13.74
CA PHE A 353 -33.10 13.40 14.37
C PHE A 353 -34.47 13.39 13.67
N GLY A 354 -34.47 13.47 12.33
CA GLY A 354 -35.71 13.43 11.55
C GLY A 354 -36.45 12.10 11.68
N ALA A 355 -35.74 10.99 11.72
CA ALA A 355 -36.33 9.67 11.98
C ALA A 355 -36.89 9.54 13.40
N PHE A 356 -36.21 10.11 14.41
CA PHE A 356 -36.67 10.12 15.79
C PHE A 356 -37.93 10.98 15.98
N THR A 357 -38.01 12.13 15.33
CA THR A 357 -39.17 13.06 15.43
C THR A 357 -40.29 12.74 14.45
N GLY A 358 -40.09 11.81 13.50
CA GLY A 358 -41.05 11.54 12.41
C GLY A 358 -41.16 12.69 11.38
N SER A 359 -40.25 13.66 11.42
CA SER A 359 -40.33 14.88 10.60
C SER A 359 -39.77 14.68 9.18
N ALA A 360 -40.62 14.60 8.19
CA ALA A 360 -40.21 14.55 6.76
C ALA A 360 -39.42 15.80 6.35
N LEU A 361 -39.78 16.97 6.90
CA LEU A 361 -39.02 18.22 6.64
C LEU A 361 -37.56 18.08 7.09
N SER A 362 -37.30 17.58 8.31
CA SER A 362 -35.95 17.41 8.83
C SER A 362 -35.14 16.42 8.01
N ILE A 363 -35.76 15.32 7.58
CA ILE A 363 -35.13 14.33 6.70
C ILE A 363 -34.80 14.96 5.33
N GLY A 364 -35.73 15.70 4.76
CA GLY A 364 -35.54 16.39 3.48
C GLY A 364 -34.40 17.41 3.52
N VAL A 365 -34.34 18.25 4.55
CA VAL A 365 -33.25 19.21 4.77
C VAL A 365 -31.91 18.48 4.93
N ALA A 366 -31.87 17.38 5.70
CA ALA A 366 -30.67 16.58 5.88
C ALA A 366 -30.13 16.03 4.53
N LEU A 367 -31.02 15.46 3.72
CA LEU A 367 -30.67 14.92 2.40
C LEU A 367 -30.18 16.01 1.44
N ALA A 368 -30.85 17.18 1.41
CA ALA A 368 -30.45 18.29 0.55
C ALA A 368 -29.09 18.87 0.96
N ALA A 369 -28.86 19.13 2.26
CA ALA A 369 -27.61 19.66 2.78
C ALA A 369 -26.46 18.65 2.63
N GLY A 370 -26.68 17.38 2.97
CA GLY A 370 -25.71 16.31 2.77
C GLY A 370 -25.40 16.11 1.29
N GLY A 371 -26.40 16.15 0.43
CA GLY A 371 -26.25 16.09 -1.03
C GLY A 371 -25.39 17.23 -1.57
N ALA A 372 -25.62 18.48 -1.10
CA ALA A 372 -24.79 19.64 -1.49
C ALA A 372 -23.33 19.46 -1.08
N CYS A 373 -23.08 18.92 0.13
CA CYS A 373 -21.72 18.57 0.56
C CYS A 373 -21.11 17.46 -0.31
N PHE A 374 -21.89 16.46 -0.73
CA PHE A 374 -21.41 15.46 -1.69
C PHE A 374 -21.11 16.07 -3.05
N VAL A 375 -21.88 17.02 -3.55
CA VAL A 375 -21.58 17.76 -4.79
C VAL A 375 -20.23 18.49 -4.66
N ALA A 376 -20.00 19.23 -3.57
CA ALA A 376 -18.71 19.87 -3.29
C ALA A 376 -17.56 18.86 -3.25
N LYS A 377 -17.75 17.71 -2.62
CA LYS A 377 -16.77 16.62 -2.58
C LYS A 377 -16.45 16.06 -3.98
N GLN A 378 -17.46 15.95 -4.87
CA GLN A 378 -17.20 15.49 -6.24
C GLN A 378 -16.44 16.54 -7.07
N HIS A 379 -16.71 17.82 -6.89
CA HIS A 379 -15.94 18.89 -7.57
C HIS A 379 -14.47 18.92 -7.11
N LEU A 380 -14.21 18.71 -5.82
CA LEU A 380 -12.85 18.55 -5.31
C LEU A 380 -12.17 17.30 -5.91
N ARG A 381 -12.90 16.20 -5.98
CA ARG A 381 -12.39 14.92 -6.46
C ARG A 381 -12.16 14.89 -7.97
N TYR A 382 -12.99 15.57 -8.73
CA TYR A 382 -13.02 15.57 -10.19
C TYR A 382 -13.10 17.00 -10.71
N PRO A 383 -12.07 17.85 -10.48
CA PRO A 383 -12.07 19.19 -11.03
C PRO A 383 -12.10 19.15 -12.56
N ALA A 384 -12.67 20.21 -13.16
CA ALA A 384 -12.68 20.37 -14.61
C ALA A 384 -11.27 20.68 -15.11
N GLY A 385 -11.03 20.37 -16.39
CA GLY A 385 -9.76 20.60 -17.07
C GLY A 385 -9.09 19.33 -17.54
N ALA A 386 -7.97 19.51 -18.22
CA ALA A 386 -7.02 18.50 -18.64
C ALA A 386 -5.72 19.25 -18.94
N ASP A 387 -4.90 19.46 -17.92
CA ASP A 387 -3.66 20.23 -18.05
C ASP A 387 -2.58 19.33 -18.65
N PRO A 388 -1.92 19.73 -19.75
CA PRO A 388 -0.80 18.99 -20.31
C PRO A 388 0.29 18.82 -19.27
N VAL A 389 0.88 17.63 -19.21
CA VAL A 389 1.98 17.30 -18.33
C VAL A 389 3.22 17.11 -19.19
N ASP A 390 4.30 17.85 -18.87
CA ASP A 390 5.54 17.80 -19.62
C ASP A 390 6.17 16.39 -19.58
N ASP A 391 6.19 15.80 -18.39
CA ASP A 391 6.68 14.44 -18.16
C ASP A 391 5.99 13.79 -16.95
N VAL A 392 5.96 12.45 -16.92
CA VAL A 392 5.32 11.67 -15.85
C VAL A 392 6.02 11.87 -14.51
N THR A 393 7.35 12.07 -14.49
CA THR A 393 8.09 12.26 -13.25
C THR A 393 7.78 13.59 -12.56
N SER A 394 7.40 14.62 -13.32
CA SER A 394 6.96 15.92 -12.76
C SER A 394 5.74 15.79 -11.84
N LEU A 395 4.88 14.80 -12.10
CA LEU A 395 3.73 14.49 -11.24
C LEU A 395 4.15 14.03 -9.83
N LEU A 396 5.30 13.37 -9.72
CA LEU A 396 5.80 12.87 -8.43
C LEU A 396 6.34 14.01 -7.54
N GLU A 397 6.75 15.11 -8.16
CA GLU A 397 7.24 16.31 -7.47
C GLU A 397 6.10 17.21 -6.96
N ARG A 398 4.85 16.94 -7.36
CA ARG A 398 3.66 17.70 -6.96
C ARG A 398 3.38 17.54 -5.46
N LEU A 399 3.81 18.52 -4.66
CA LEU A 399 3.58 18.54 -3.21
C LEU A 399 2.11 18.72 -2.84
N ASP A 400 1.31 19.31 -3.73
CA ASP A 400 -0.13 19.53 -3.56
C ASP A 400 -0.99 18.32 -3.92
N ALA A 401 -0.41 17.25 -4.44
CA ALA A 401 -1.14 16.02 -4.74
C ALA A 401 -1.71 15.38 -3.48
N SER A 402 -2.88 14.73 -3.58
CA SER A 402 -3.56 14.12 -2.45
C SER A 402 -4.32 12.84 -2.85
N PRO A 403 -4.69 11.98 -1.89
CA PRO A 403 -5.54 10.84 -2.17
C PRO A 403 -7.03 11.21 -2.42
N MET A 404 -7.46 12.40 -1.98
CA MET A 404 -8.85 12.84 -2.06
C MET A 404 -9.13 13.75 -3.26
N GLY A 405 -8.38 14.83 -3.41
CA GLY A 405 -8.52 15.80 -4.49
C GLY A 405 -7.79 15.35 -5.75
N GLY A 406 -8.44 15.40 -6.90
CA GLY A 406 -7.80 15.16 -8.19
C GLY A 406 -7.07 16.39 -8.71
N ILE A 407 -6.00 16.18 -9.46
CA ILE A 407 -5.34 17.19 -10.29
C ILE A 407 -5.62 16.81 -11.73
N PRO A 408 -6.32 17.64 -12.53
CA PRO A 408 -6.62 17.31 -13.91
C PRO A 408 -5.31 17.26 -14.71
N VAL A 409 -5.12 16.18 -15.47
CA VAL A 409 -3.89 15.95 -16.24
C VAL A 409 -4.20 15.38 -17.62
N GLU A 410 -3.37 15.75 -18.60
CA GLU A 410 -3.28 15.11 -19.90
C GLU A 410 -1.86 14.59 -20.12
N ILE A 411 -1.73 13.29 -20.33
CA ILE A 411 -0.45 12.59 -20.46
C ILE A 411 -0.35 12.00 -21.85
N HIS A 412 0.77 12.28 -22.52
CA HIS A 412 1.15 11.67 -23.78
C HIS A 412 2.18 10.57 -23.54
N GLY A 413 1.95 9.38 -24.07
CA GLY A 413 2.88 8.27 -23.87
C GLY A 413 2.40 6.98 -24.51
N ARG A 414 3.13 5.89 -24.27
CA ARG A 414 2.81 4.57 -24.79
C ARG A 414 2.27 3.67 -23.70
N ILE A 415 1.22 2.91 -24.00
CA ILE A 415 0.72 1.89 -23.06
C ILE A 415 1.66 0.69 -23.08
N ILE A 416 2.38 0.48 -21.98
CA ILE A 416 3.36 -0.61 -21.83
C ILE A 416 2.76 -1.88 -21.22
N GLY A 417 1.56 -1.81 -20.67
CA GLY A 417 0.96 -2.98 -20.02
C GLY A 417 -0.36 -2.68 -19.31
N ARG A 418 -0.81 -3.66 -18.53
CA ARG A 418 -2.08 -3.62 -17.78
C ARG A 418 -1.84 -3.73 -16.29
N GLY A 419 -2.49 -2.86 -15.54
CA GLY A 419 -2.66 -2.91 -14.09
C GLY A 419 -1.41 -3.16 -13.25
N PHE A 420 -1.62 -3.42 -11.98
CA PHE A 420 -0.57 -3.87 -11.08
C PHE A 420 -0.09 -5.29 -11.46
N PRO A 421 1.21 -5.64 -11.25
CA PRO A 421 1.76 -6.94 -11.58
C PRO A 421 0.89 -8.10 -11.10
N GLY A 422 0.51 -9.02 -12.01
CA GLY A 422 -0.25 -10.26 -11.74
C GLY A 422 -1.77 -10.21 -11.92
N TYR A 423 -2.38 -9.11 -12.37
CA TYR A 423 -3.78 -9.09 -12.82
C TYR A 423 -3.84 -9.11 -14.35
N VAL A 424 -3.82 -10.30 -14.93
CA VAL A 424 -3.97 -10.51 -16.39
C VAL A 424 -5.28 -9.94 -16.93
N LEU A 425 -6.29 -9.85 -16.07
CA LEU A 425 -7.60 -9.31 -16.40
C LEU A 425 -7.85 -7.91 -15.82
N SER A 426 -6.81 -7.24 -15.30
CA SER A 426 -6.98 -5.88 -14.78
C SER A 426 -7.51 -4.94 -15.87
N PRO A 427 -8.52 -4.12 -15.58
CA PRO A 427 -8.95 -3.07 -16.48
C PRO A 427 -7.98 -1.90 -16.54
N ASP A 428 -7.07 -1.78 -15.56
CA ASP A 428 -6.13 -0.68 -15.45
C ASP A 428 -5.01 -0.82 -16.48
N LEU A 429 -4.50 0.31 -16.96
CA LEU A 429 -3.42 0.39 -17.94
C LEU A 429 -2.19 1.03 -17.29
N VAL A 430 -1.05 0.96 -17.95
CA VAL A 430 0.17 1.67 -17.55
C VAL A 430 0.66 2.46 -18.74
N VAL A 431 0.75 3.78 -18.60
CA VAL A 431 1.33 4.66 -19.61
C VAL A 431 2.75 5.01 -19.25
N GLN A 432 3.63 5.00 -20.25
CA GLN A 432 5.05 5.34 -20.15
C GLN A 432 5.36 6.47 -21.11
N ASP A 433 6.19 7.41 -20.66
CA ASP A 433 6.86 8.42 -21.48
C ASP A 433 8.39 8.25 -21.39
N ALA A 434 9.15 9.23 -21.87
CA ALA A 434 10.61 9.21 -21.81
C ALA A 434 11.17 9.36 -20.37
N SER A 435 10.37 9.86 -19.43
CA SER A 435 10.79 10.14 -18.06
C SER A 435 10.46 9.02 -17.07
N GLY A 436 9.39 8.26 -17.34
CA GLY A 436 8.92 7.21 -16.46
C GLY A 436 7.54 6.68 -16.85
N PHE A 437 6.85 6.04 -15.92
CA PHE A 437 5.54 5.48 -16.16
C PHE A 437 4.59 5.70 -14.97
N VAL A 438 3.27 5.74 -15.25
CA VAL A 438 2.23 5.91 -14.23
C VAL A 438 1.04 4.99 -14.52
N PRO A 439 0.43 4.38 -13.47
CA PRO A 439 -0.77 3.58 -13.66
C PRO A 439 -1.99 4.45 -13.93
N LEU A 440 -2.77 4.03 -14.93
CA LEU A 440 -4.06 4.60 -15.30
C LEU A 440 -5.17 3.70 -14.76
N GLN A 441 -5.91 4.14 -13.76
CA GLN A 441 -7.02 3.39 -13.20
C GLN A 441 -8.27 3.55 -14.05
N TYR A 442 -8.68 2.48 -14.71
CA TYR A 442 -9.92 2.41 -15.47
C TYR A 442 -11.08 1.99 -14.57
N ARG A 443 -11.96 2.92 -14.24
CA ARG A 443 -13.09 2.68 -13.34
C ARG A 443 -14.43 3.00 -14.02
N GLN A 444 -15.40 2.11 -13.82
CA GLN A 444 -16.78 2.30 -14.23
C GLN A 444 -17.71 2.37 -13.02
N PRO A 445 -18.89 3.00 -13.12
CA PRO A 445 -19.88 3.05 -12.05
C PRO A 445 -20.25 1.65 -11.54
N VAL A 446 -20.37 0.71 -12.46
CA VAL A 446 -20.58 -0.72 -12.17
C VAL A 446 -19.25 -1.46 -12.37
N PRO A 447 -18.65 -2.04 -11.30
CA PRO A 447 -17.35 -2.70 -11.39
C PRO A 447 -17.25 -3.81 -12.44
N PHE A 448 -18.36 -4.53 -12.68
CA PHE A 448 -18.45 -5.55 -13.71
C PHE A 448 -18.13 -5.03 -15.12
N LEU A 449 -18.56 -3.81 -15.46
CA LEU A 449 -18.24 -3.18 -16.75
C LEU A 449 -16.76 -2.90 -16.92
N ALA A 450 -16.07 -2.53 -15.84
CA ALA A 450 -14.62 -2.38 -15.86
C ALA A 450 -13.93 -3.73 -16.09
N SER A 451 -14.43 -4.81 -15.45
CA SER A 451 -13.93 -6.17 -15.68
C SER A 451 -14.11 -6.63 -17.13
N LEU A 452 -15.25 -6.31 -17.76
CA LEU A 452 -15.48 -6.60 -19.19
C LEU A 452 -14.49 -5.83 -20.09
N PHE A 453 -14.22 -4.57 -19.81
CA PHE A 453 -13.19 -3.82 -20.54
C PHE A 453 -11.83 -4.52 -20.38
N GLY A 454 -11.46 -4.88 -19.15
CA GLY A 454 -10.26 -5.64 -18.87
C GLY A 454 -10.19 -6.96 -19.65
N LEU A 455 -11.29 -7.68 -19.77
CA LEU A 455 -11.33 -8.98 -20.44
C LEU A 455 -11.23 -8.87 -21.98
N PHE A 456 -11.92 -7.91 -22.59
CA PHE A 456 -12.13 -7.90 -24.04
C PHE A 456 -11.44 -6.77 -24.80
N ARG A 457 -11.18 -5.62 -24.16
CA ARG A 457 -10.73 -4.40 -24.86
C ARG A 457 -9.36 -3.86 -24.43
N ALA A 458 -8.95 -4.07 -23.20
CA ALA A 458 -7.73 -3.46 -22.67
C ALA A 458 -6.46 -3.85 -23.44
N ASN A 459 -6.39 -5.09 -23.97
CA ASN A 459 -5.24 -5.55 -24.75
C ASN A 459 -5.03 -4.77 -26.07
N ALA A 460 -6.10 -4.17 -26.63
CA ALA A 460 -5.99 -3.41 -27.85
C ALA A 460 -5.25 -2.07 -27.69
N PHE A 461 -5.01 -1.64 -26.46
CA PHE A 461 -4.27 -0.42 -26.15
C PHE A 461 -2.77 -0.70 -25.89
N ILE A 462 -2.39 -1.94 -25.61
CA ILE A 462 -0.98 -2.29 -25.32
C ILE A 462 -0.11 -2.04 -26.55
N GLY A 463 1.03 -1.35 -26.34
CA GLY A 463 1.97 -0.99 -27.40
C GLY A 463 1.55 0.22 -28.24
N GLN A 464 0.37 0.84 -27.95
CA GLN A 464 -0.12 1.99 -28.67
C GLN A 464 0.31 3.29 -28.00
N ASP A 465 0.62 4.30 -28.83
CA ASP A 465 0.78 5.67 -28.36
C ASP A 465 -0.59 6.28 -28.09
N VAL A 466 -0.74 6.90 -26.95
CA VAL A 466 -2.04 7.40 -26.45
C VAL A 466 -1.94 8.79 -25.86
N VAL A 467 -3.09 9.46 -25.87
CA VAL A 467 -3.38 10.63 -25.04
C VAL A 467 -4.33 10.18 -23.93
N ALA A 468 -3.88 10.27 -22.69
CA ALA A 468 -4.63 9.87 -21.50
C ALA A 468 -5.03 11.09 -20.67
N GLN A 469 -6.32 11.32 -20.52
CA GLN A 469 -6.90 12.38 -19.70
C GLN A 469 -7.51 11.81 -18.44
N GLY A 470 -7.25 12.43 -17.29
CA GLY A 470 -7.76 11.97 -16.02
C GLY A 470 -7.41 12.88 -14.85
N TRP A 471 -7.43 12.31 -13.67
CA TRP A 471 -7.13 13.01 -12.42
C TRP A 471 -5.98 12.31 -11.71
N TYR A 472 -4.85 13.00 -11.67
CA TYR A 472 -3.71 12.54 -10.87
C TYR A 472 -4.04 12.63 -9.38
N ARG A 473 -3.68 11.60 -8.66
CA ARG A 473 -3.77 11.50 -7.20
C ARG A 473 -2.53 10.81 -6.64
N ARG A 474 -2.19 11.20 -5.42
CA ARG A 474 -1.15 10.55 -4.68
C ARG A 474 -1.69 10.06 -3.34
N GLY A 475 -1.75 8.74 -3.23
CA GLY A 475 -2.00 8.02 -2.01
C GLY A 475 -0.73 7.30 -1.56
N PRO A 476 -0.81 6.01 -1.19
CA PRO A 476 0.39 5.18 -1.01
C PRO A 476 1.24 5.12 -2.29
N GLY A 477 0.62 5.36 -3.45
CA GLY A 477 1.28 5.45 -4.75
C GLY A 477 0.66 6.50 -5.66
N PRO A 478 1.42 6.96 -6.69
CA PRO A 478 0.92 7.84 -7.74
C PRO A 478 -0.04 7.06 -8.64
N VAL A 479 -1.14 7.69 -9.01
CA VAL A 479 -2.16 7.06 -9.86
C VAL A 479 -2.94 8.13 -10.61
N VAL A 480 -3.28 7.84 -11.87
CA VAL A 480 -4.22 8.65 -12.63
C VAL A 480 -5.55 7.92 -12.74
N GLU A 481 -6.61 8.44 -12.12
CA GLU A 481 -7.97 7.95 -12.33
C GLU A 481 -8.41 8.42 -13.70
N LEU A 482 -8.55 7.48 -14.64
CA LEU A 482 -8.75 7.75 -16.05
C LEU A 482 -10.14 8.31 -16.31
N ARG A 483 -10.21 9.37 -17.12
CA ARG A 483 -11.44 9.91 -17.71
C ARG A 483 -11.62 9.43 -19.15
N LEU A 484 -10.57 9.54 -19.95
CA LEU A 484 -10.55 9.19 -21.35
C LEU A 484 -9.13 8.77 -21.74
N VAL A 485 -9.00 7.72 -22.52
CA VAL A 485 -7.77 7.38 -23.23
C VAL A 485 -8.09 7.25 -24.71
N THR A 486 -7.25 7.86 -25.55
CA THR A 486 -7.41 7.86 -27.01
C THR A 486 -6.09 7.45 -27.65
N THR A 487 -6.13 6.52 -28.59
CA THR A 487 -4.98 6.10 -29.40
C THR A 487 -4.88 6.95 -30.68
N ALA A 488 -3.73 6.97 -31.34
CA ALA A 488 -3.51 7.70 -32.58
C ALA A 488 -4.44 7.23 -33.71
N ASP A 489 -4.89 5.97 -33.71
CA ASP A 489 -5.81 5.38 -34.68
C ASP A 489 -7.30 5.67 -34.36
N GLY A 490 -7.58 6.53 -33.36
CA GLY A 490 -8.93 6.97 -33.00
C GLY A 490 -9.70 6.03 -32.08
N ARG A 491 -9.12 4.90 -31.64
CA ARG A 491 -9.76 4.09 -30.59
C ARG A 491 -9.77 4.86 -29.29
N HIS A 492 -10.85 4.75 -28.56
CA HIS A 492 -10.97 5.41 -27.27
C HIS A 492 -11.67 4.52 -26.23
N ALA A 493 -11.35 4.77 -24.95
CA ALA A 493 -12.07 4.22 -23.82
C ALA A 493 -12.34 5.30 -22.78
N ARG A 494 -13.62 5.43 -22.39
CA ARG A 494 -14.11 6.45 -21.47
C ARG A 494 -14.59 5.85 -20.16
N CYS A 495 -14.29 6.54 -19.07
CA CYS A 495 -14.76 6.22 -17.72
C CYS A 495 -15.90 7.15 -17.32
N TYR A 496 -16.99 6.57 -16.84
CA TYR A 496 -18.20 7.32 -16.47
C TYR A 496 -18.36 7.47 -14.94
N THR A 497 -17.41 7.00 -14.14
CA THR A 497 -17.49 7.03 -12.67
C THR A 497 -17.65 8.45 -12.13
N SER A 498 -16.92 9.44 -12.66
CA SER A 498 -17.04 10.84 -12.25
C SER A 498 -18.43 11.39 -12.55
N THR A 499 -18.95 11.16 -13.74
CA THR A 499 -20.30 11.60 -14.18
C THR A 499 -21.39 10.96 -13.30
N ALA A 500 -21.30 9.65 -13.06
CA ALA A 500 -22.27 8.93 -12.24
C ALA A 500 -22.27 9.41 -10.78
N ARG A 501 -21.09 9.70 -10.21
CA ARG A 501 -20.99 10.22 -8.85
C ARG A 501 -21.53 11.64 -8.71
N HIS A 502 -21.30 12.50 -9.70
CA HIS A 502 -21.92 13.83 -9.74
C HIS A 502 -23.45 13.72 -9.85
N ALA A 503 -23.95 12.87 -10.76
CA ALA A 503 -25.38 12.65 -10.92
C ALA A 503 -26.02 12.13 -9.62
N ALA A 504 -25.39 11.16 -8.95
CA ALA A 504 -25.88 10.63 -7.68
C ALA A 504 -25.93 11.70 -6.57
N ALA A 505 -24.92 12.58 -6.50
CA ALA A 505 -24.89 13.67 -5.53
C ALA A 505 -26.02 14.68 -5.79
N TRP A 506 -26.26 15.05 -7.05
CA TRP A 506 -27.38 15.93 -7.42
C TRP A 506 -28.76 15.29 -7.20
N LEU A 507 -28.90 13.99 -7.48
CA LEU A 507 -30.14 13.25 -7.18
C LEU A 507 -30.47 13.28 -5.68
N LEU A 508 -29.44 13.19 -4.82
CA LEU A 508 -29.64 13.32 -3.38
C LEU A 508 -30.15 14.71 -2.97
N VAL A 509 -29.62 15.77 -3.59
CA VAL A 509 -30.10 17.15 -3.38
C VAL A 509 -31.57 17.28 -3.80
N VAL A 510 -31.92 16.83 -5.00
CA VAL A 510 -33.28 16.91 -5.52
C VAL A 510 -34.25 16.10 -4.66
N ALA A 511 -33.91 14.87 -4.31
CA ALA A 511 -34.71 14.04 -3.41
C ALA A 511 -34.93 14.72 -2.06
N GLY A 512 -33.88 15.35 -1.50
CA GLY A 512 -33.98 16.10 -0.26
C GLY A 512 -34.93 17.28 -0.35
N ILE A 513 -34.86 18.07 -1.42
CA ILE A 513 -35.77 19.21 -1.66
C ILE A 513 -37.23 18.72 -1.77
N VAL A 514 -37.47 17.69 -2.57
CA VAL A 514 -38.82 17.12 -2.74
C VAL A 514 -39.40 16.62 -1.42
N THR A 515 -38.58 15.91 -0.63
CA THR A 515 -38.99 15.40 0.68
C THR A 515 -39.28 16.55 1.68
N ALA A 516 -38.44 17.60 1.66
CA ALA A 516 -38.68 18.77 2.54
C ALA A 516 -39.95 19.52 2.16
N VAL A 517 -40.22 19.73 0.87
CA VAL A 517 -41.44 20.39 0.38
C VAL A 517 -42.68 19.55 0.73
N ALA A 518 -42.64 18.23 0.56
CA ALA A 518 -43.71 17.34 0.96
C ALA A 518 -43.99 17.40 2.49
N GLY A 519 -42.92 17.51 3.31
CA GLY A 519 -43.04 17.66 4.76
C GLY A 519 -43.52 19.03 5.22
N LEU A 520 -43.51 20.06 4.36
CA LEU A 520 -44.14 21.37 4.62
C LEU A 520 -45.62 21.41 4.22
N ALA A 521 -46.05 20.54 3.30
CA ALA A 521 -47.39 20.47 2.79
C ALA A 521 -48.33 19.53 3.55
N GLY A 522 -47.79 18.66 4.39
CA GLY A 522 -48.48 17.74 5.28
C GLY A 522 -48.32 18.12 6.73
#